data_141068452af110bde42ff265320ee287
#
_entry.id   141068452af110bde42ff265320ee287
#
_cell.length_a   1.000
_cell.length_b   1.000
_cell.length_c   1.000
_cell.angle_alpha   90.00
_cell.angle_beta   90.00
_cell.angle_gamma   90.00
#
_symmetry.space_group_name_H-M   'P 1'
#
loop_
_entity.id
_entity.type
_entity.pdbx_description
1 polymer ?
#
loop_
_entity_poly.entity_id
_entity_poly.type
_entity_poly.pdbx_seq_one_letter_code
_entity_poly.pdbx_strand_id
1 'polypeptide(L)'
;MSHAEGDGHSFLIRPVAMKPGEHEVVALRLYEIFRSAPKSRAPKPLSAPVADLSGSWAVEVEYEAGSAQHTLVIAADRNELTGSHQGWAYKGDLRGIVDGSRVEFRSALPAEGNRLSYTFRGEVGDGMMSGTLDLGDYGKGRWRARKHA
;
A
#
# COMPACT_ATOMS: atom_id res chain seq x y z
N MET A 1 -11.37 -17.03 9.59
CA MET A 1 -10.05 -17.54 9.18
C MET A 1 -9.12 -16.34 9.07
N SER A 2 -8.16 -16.26 9.98
CA SER A 2 -7.20 -15.15 10.05
C SER A 2 -6.22 -15.26 8.89
N HIS A 3 -6.22 -14.31 7.96
CA HIS A 3 -5.13 -14.17 7.01
C HIS A 3 -3.93 -13.62 7.78
N ALA A 4 -2.84 -14.37 7.85
CA ALA A 4 -1.58 -13.84 8.32
C ALA A 4 -1.17 -12.72 7.36
N GLU A 5 -1.24 -11.47 7.80
CA GLU A 5 -0.57 -10.36 7.14
C GLU A 5 0.93 -10.69 7.17
N GLY A 6 1.52 -10.92 6.00
CA GLY A 6 2.95 -11.14 5.90
C GLY A 6 3.68 -9.87 6.33
N ASP A 7 4.70 -10.03 7.15
CA ASP A 7 5.62 -8.98 7.60
C ASP A 7 6.49 -8.39 6.47
N GLY A 8 6.18 -8.72 5.22
CA GLY A 8 6.96 -8.35 4.03
C GLY A 8 8.21 -9.21 3.82
N HIS A 9 8.50 -10.14 4.74
CA HIS A 9 9.66 -11.03 4.71
C HIS A 9 9.28 -12.51 4.59
N SER A 10 7.99 -12.83 4.60
CA SER A 10 7.48 -14.18 4.48
C SER A 10 6.41 -14.30 3.41
N PHE A 11 6.24 -15.48 2.85
CA PHE A 11 5.14 -15.81 1.96
C PHE A 11 4.57 -17.18 2.33
N LEU A 12 3.27 -17.34 2.15
CA LEU A 12 2.56 -18.57 2.44
C LEU A 12 2.13 -19.24 1.14
N ILE A 13 2.56 -20.48 0.96
CA ILE A 13 2.06 -21.32 -0.14
C ILE A 13 0.93 -22.18 0.40
N ARG A 14 -0.24 -22.08 -0.21
CA ARG A 14 -1.41 -22.92 0.11
C ARG A 14 -1.55 -24.01 -0.93
N PRO A 15 -1.40 -25.30 -0.58
CA PRO A 15 -1.43 -26.39 -1.55
C PRO A 15 -2.84 -26.85 -1.91
N VAL A 16 -3.80 -25.93 -2.02
CA VAL A 16 -5.24 -26.26 -2.19
C VAL A 16 -5.55 -27.02 -3.49
N ALA A 17 -4.70 -26.84 -4.51
CA ALA A 17 -4.89 -27.47 -5.82
C ALA A 17 -3.69 -28.33 -6.26
N MET A 18 -2.77 -28.63 -5.36
CA MET A 18 -1.60 -29.44 -5.69
C MET A 18 -1.93 -30.94 -5.75
N LYS A 19 -1.46 -31.60 -6.78
CA LYS A 19 -1.48 -33.06 -6.87
C LYS A 19 -0.38 -33.68 -6.00
N PRO A 20 -0.49 -34.96 -5.61
CA PRO A 20 0.57 -35.68 -4.91
C PRO A 20 1.91 -35.54 -5.66
N GLY A 21 2.96 -35.16 -4.95
CA GLY A 21 4.32 -34.97 -5.50
C GLY A 21 4.63 -33.56 -6.03
N GLU A 22 3.63 -32.73 -6.37
CA GLU A 22 3.88 -31.36 -6.88
C GLU A 22 4.53 -30.46 -5.82
N HIS A 23 4.31 -30.72 -4.54
CA HIS A 23 4.95 -29.99 -3.45
C HIS A 23 6.48 -30.12 -3.46
N GLU A 24 7.02 -31.27 -3.89
CA GLU A 24 8.47 -31.49 -4.02
C GLU A 24 9.05 -30.63 -5.14
N VAL A 25 8.32 -30.53 -6.27
CA VAL A 25 8.73 -29.69 -7.42
C VAL A 25 8.75 -28.21 -6.99
N VAL A 26 7.74 -27.76 -6.27
CA VAL A 26 7.68 -26.39 -5.74
C VAL A 26 8.81 -26.13 -4.76
N ALA A 27 9.05 -27.04 -3.82
CA ALA A 27 10.12 -26.92 -2.83
C ALA A 27 11.51 -26.85 -3.49
N LEU A 28 11.78 -27.72 -4.47
CA LEU A 28 13.02 -27.72 -5.23
C LEU A 28 13.23 -26.40 -5.98
N ARG A 29 12.17 -25.91 -6.64
CA ARG A 29 12.24 -24.66 -7.39
C ARG A 29 12.47 -23.45 -6.49
N LEU A 30 11.82 -23.40 -5.35
CA LEU A 30 12.07 -22.35 -4.35
C LEU A 30 13.52 -22.41 -3.83
N TYR A 31 14.02 -23.59 -3.54
CA TYR A 31 15.39 -23.78 -3.11
C TYR A 31 16.42 -23.27 -4.16
N GLU A 32 16.20 -23.58 -5.43
CA GLU A 32 17.02 -23.06 -6.53
C GLU A 32 16.98 -21.52 -6.61
N ILE A 33 15.79 -20.93 -6.51
CA ILE A 33 15.59 -19.47 -6.53
C ILE A 33 16.34 -18.82 -5.36
N PHE A 34 16.18 -19.34 -4.14
CA PHE A 34 16.86 -18.77 -2.97
C PHE A 34 18.38 -18.93 -3.02
N ARG A 35 18.88 -20.02 -3.58
CA ARG A 35 20.33 -20.20 -3.77
C ARG A 35 20.92 -19.26 -4.82
N SER A 36 20.17 -18.94 -5.84
CA SER A 36 20.58 -18.06 -6.95
C SER A 36 20.15 -16.62 -6.76
N ALA A 37 19.38 -16.31 -5.71
CA ALA A 37 18.93 -14.97 -5.44
C ALA A 37 20.12 -14.02 -5.29
N PRO A 38 20.12 -12.89 -5.99
CA PRO A 38 21.15 -11.88 -5.79
C PRO A 38 21.13 -11.44 -4.33
N LYS A 39 22.30 -11.27 -3.71
CA LYS A 39 22.39 -10.73 -2.36
C LYS A 39 21.58 -9.45 -2.29
N SER A 40 20.63 -9.37 -1.36
CA SER A 40 19.83 -8.19 -1.16
C SER A 40 20.74 -6.96 -1.07
N ARG A 41 20.56 -6.03 -2.00
CA ARG A 41 21.27 -4.76 -1.92
C ARG A 41 20.71 -4.03 -0.71
N ALA A 42 21.58 -3.54 0.17
CA ALA A 42 21.15 -2.73 1.30
C ALA A 42 20.18 -1.63 0.80
N PRO A 43 19.03 -1.44 1.44
CA PRO A 43 18.07 -0.43 1.01
C PRO A 43 18.77 0.93 0.97
N LYS A 44 18.56 1.67 -0.11
CA LYS A 44 19.09 3.03 -0.23
C LYS A 44 18.43 3.87 0.87
N PRO A 45 19.20 4.69 1.60
CA PRO A 45 18.62 5.64 2.55
C PRO A 45 17.56 6.51 1.87
N LEU A 46 16.43 6.71 2.55
CA LEU A 46 15.38 7.59 2.06
C LEU A 46 15.85 9.05 2.11
N SER A 47 15.43 9.83 1.12
CA SER A 47 15.65 11.28 1.09
C SER A 47 14.72 11.96 2.09
N ALA A 48 15.16 13.08 2.69
CA ALA A 48 14.29 13.83 3.56
C ALA A 48 13.02 14.30 2.84
N PRO A 49 11.86 14.31 3.50
CA PRO A 49 10.61 14.79 2.93
C PRO A 49 10.73 16.25 2.46
N VAL A 50 10.14 16.57 1.32
CA VAL A 50 10.13 17.97 0.78
C VAL A 50 9.13 18.87 1.51
N ALA A 51 8.18 18.28 2.23
CA ALA A 51 7.16 19.02 3.01
C ALA A 51 6.66 18.17 4.19
N ASP A 52 6.11 18.84 5.20
CA ASP A 52 5.39 18.17 6.29
C ASP A 52 4.01 17.71 5.79
N LEU A 53 3.82 16.40 5.81
CA LEU A 53 2.57 15.75 5.39
C LEU A 53 1.57 15.56 6.54
N SER A 54 1.92 15.92 7.77
CA SER A 54 1.02 15.80 8.92
C SER A 54 -0.23 16.66 8.74
N GLY A 55 -1.38 16.13 9.14
CA GLY A 55 -2.66 16.83 9.10
C GLY A 55 -3.75 16.09 8.35
N SER A 56 -4.84 16.78 8.07
CA SER A 56 -6.01 16.26 7.37
C SER A 56 -5.96 16.61 5.89
N TRP A 57 -6.30 15.64 5.05
CA TRP A 57 -6.27 15.76 3.60
C TRP A 57 -7.60 15.34 3.00
N ALA A 58 -8.21 16.22 2.20
CA ALA A 58 -9.34 15.85 1.34
C ALA A 58 -8.80 15.16 0.09
N VAL A 59 -9.28 13.96 -0.18
CA VAL A 59 -8.79 13.11 -1.28
C VAL A 59 -9.94 12.82 -2.24
N GLU A 60 -9.73 13.16 -3.48
CA GLU A 60 -10.56 12.72 -4.59
C GLU A 60 -9.92 11.49 -5.23
N VAL A 61 -10.68 10.42 -5.30
CA VAL A 61 -10.28 9.18 -5.97
C VAL A 61 -11.13 9.02 -7.22
N GLU A 62 -10.47 8.82 -8.34
CA GLU A 62 -11.07 8.60 -9.66
C GLU A 62 -10.87 7.14 -10.07
N TYR A 63 -11.96 6.41 -10.26
CA TYR A 63 -12.03 5.03 -10.75
C TYR A 63 -12.53 5.00 -12.19
N GLU A 64 -12.47 3.86 -12.85
CA GLU A 64 -13.07 3.69 -14.19
C GLU A 64 -14.59 3.98 -14.20
N ALA A 65 -15.29 3.66 -13.12
CA ALA A 65 -16.74 3.77 -13.00
C ALA A 65 -17.22 5.07 -12.31
N GLY A 66 -16.32 6.01 -11.98
CA GLY A 66 -16.70 7.26 -11.30
C GLY A 66 -15.65 7.75 -10.31
N SER A 67 -16.07 8.63 -9.40
CA SER A 67 -15.18 9.19 -8.38
C SER A 67 -15.78 9.07 -6.97
N ALA A 68 -14.91 9.13 -5.97
CA ALA A 68 -15.29 9.17 -4.56
C ALA A 68 -14.43 10.17 -3.79
N GLN A 69 -15.03 10.72 -2.72
CA GLN A 69 -14.35 11.61 -1.78
C GLN A 69 -13.94 10.82 -0.55
N HIS A 70 -12.67 10.91 -0.20
CA HIS A 70 -12.07 10.27 0.97
C HIS A 70 -11.37 11.32 1.82
N THR A 71 -11.06 10.97 3.05
CA THR A 71 -10.24 11.78 3.95
C THR A 71 -9.08 10.96 4.47
N LEU A 72 -7.89 11.54 4.44
CA LEU A 72 -6.72 10.99 5.12
C LEU A 72 -6.35 11.89 6.28
N VAL A 73 -6.07 11.29 7.44
CA VAL A 73 -5.45 11.97 8.57
C VAL A 73 -4.08 11.35 8.73
N ILE A 74 -3.03 12.13 8.50
CA ILE A 74 -1.65 11.67 8.46
C ILE A 74 -0.88 12.28 9.63
N ALA A 75 -0.11 11.43 10.31
CA ALA A 75 0.98 11.81 11.21
C ALA A 75 2.29 11.38 10.53
N ALA A 76 3.15 12.33 10.27
CA ALA A 76 4.46 12.10 9.66
C ALA A 76 5.55 12.20 10.73
N ASP A 77 6.38 11.16 10.84
CA ASP A 77 7.63 11.19 11.61
C ASP A 77 8.78 10.87 10.66
N ARG A 78 9.51 11.92 10.26
CA ARG A 78 10.54 11.84 9.22
C ARG A 78 9.98 11.24 7.93
N ASN A 79 10.42 10.04 7.57
CA ASN A 79 10.01 9.34 6.36
C ASN A 79 8.83 8.37 6.59
N GLU A 80 8.40 8.16 7.83
CA GLU A 80 7.29 7.27 8.16
C GLU A 80 5.97 8.04 8.19
N LEU A 81 4.94 7.47 7.58
CA LEU A 81 3.58 7.99 7.56
C LEU A 81 2.66 7.00 8.26
N THR A 82 1.94 7.48 9.27
CA THR A 82 0.90 6.73 9.96
C THR A 82 -0.38 7.54 10.02
N GLY A 83 -1.51 6.90 10.29
CA GLY A 83 -2.75 7.64 10.43
C GLY A 83 -3.97 6.85 10.08
N SER A 84 -4.98 7.51 9.52
CA SER A 84 -6.22 6.88 9.14
C SER A 84 -6.72 7.32 7.77
N HIS A 85 -7.44 6.42 7.13
CA HIS A 85 -8.13 6.61 5.87
C HIS A 85 -9.63 6.43 6.09
N GLN A 86 -10.41 7.44 5.77
CA GLN A 86 -11.86 7.46 5.84
C GLN A 86 -12.41 7.48 4.42
N GLY A 87 -13.11 6.42 4.02
CA GLY A 87 -13.96 6.38 2.85
C GLY A 87 -15.39 6.82 3.19
N TRP A 88 -16.33 6.59 2.27
CA TRP A 88 -17.73 6.99 2.47
C TRP A 88 -18.38 6.38 3.71
N ALA A 89 -18.21 5.09 3.95
CA ALA A 89 -18.86 4.38 5.05
C ALA A 89 -17.88 3.81 6.07
N TYR A 90 -16.60 3.68 5.74
CA TYR A 90 -15.65 2.91 6.50
C TYR A 90 -14.36 3.69 6.75
N LYS A 91 -13.71 3.36 7.87
CA LYS A 91 -12.43 3.90 8.28
C LYS A 91 -11.44 2.75 8.51
N GLY A 92 -10.20 2.97 8.14
CA GLY A 92 -9.10 2.03 8.37
C GLY A 92 -7.81 2.75 8.70
N ASP A 93 -6.83 1.99 9.18
CA ASP A 93 -5.49 2.50 9.44
C ASP A 93 -4.74 2.77 8.14
N LEU A 94 -3.86 3.74 8.19
CA LEU A 94 -2.96 4.13 7.12
C LEU A 94 -1.52 3.98 7.59
N ARG A 95 -0.68 3.39 6.76
CA ARG A 95 0.78 3.33 6.96
C ARG A 95 1.50 3.53 5.65
N GLY A 96 2.63 4.20 5.69
CA GLY A 96 3.42 4.43 4.49
C GLY A 96 4.74 5.11 4.74
N ILE A 97 5.36 5.50 3.64
CA ILE A 97 6.64 6.19 3.62
C ILE A 97 6.61 7.38 2.65
N VAL A 98 7.47 8.34 2.92
CA VAL A 98 7.82 9.42 2.00
C VAL A 98 9.31 9.40 1.72
N ASP A 99 9.70 9.50 0.44
CA ASP A 99 11.09 9.59 -0.02
C ASP A 99 11.25 10.84 -0.90
N GLY A 100 11.75 11.89 -0.30
CA GLY A 100 11.77 13.21 -0.96
C GLY A 100 10.35 13.71 -1.27
N SER A 101 10.01 13.82 -2.55
CA SER A 101 8.66 14.14 -3.02
C SER A 101 7.75 12.93 -3.22
N ARG A 102 8.29 11.71 -3.22
CA ARG A 102 7.50 10.50 -3.49
C ARG A 102 6.84 10.00 -2.23
N VAL A 103 5.57 9.63 -2.35
CA VAL A 103 4.78 9.02 -1.27
C VAL A 103 4.26 7.64 -1.71
N GLU A 104 4.37 6.69 -0.80
CA GLU A 104 3.64 5.42 -0.89
C GLU A 104 3.00 5.14 0.45
N PHE A 105 1.70 4.91 0.47
CA PHE A 105 0.99 4.48 1.67
C PHE A 105 -0.11 3.50 1.34
N ARG A 106 -0.45 2.70 2.33
CA ARG A 106 -1.44 1.64 2.23
C ARG A 106 -2.47 1.79 3.33
N SER A 107 -3.69 1.45 2.99
CA SER A 107 -4.76 1.30 3.96
C SER A 107 -5.68 0.15 3.55
N ALA A 108 -6.47 -0.35 4.49
CA ALA A 108 -7.47 -1.36 4.21
C ALA A 108 -8.78 -0.97 4.89
N LEU A 109 -9.82 -0.82 4.09
CA LEU A 109 -11.17 -0.53 4.56
C LEU A 109 -12.01 -1.81 4.59
N PRO A 110 -12.80 -2.05 5.65
CA PRO A 110 -13.80 -3.11 5.61
C PRO A 110 -14.83 -2.79 4.52
N ALA A 111 -15.26 -3.79 3.77
CA ALA A 111 -16.28 -3.65 2.74
C ALA A 111 -17.09 -4.94 2.65
N GLU A 112 -18.34 -4.94 3.13
CA GLU A 112 -19.32 -6.03 3.00
C GLU A 112 -18.76 -7.45 3.24
N GLY A 113 -18.04 -7.63 4.35
CA GLY A 113 -17.43 -8.92 4.72
C GLY A 113 -16.04 -9.17 4.13
N ASN A 114 -15.54 -8.28 3.27
CA ASN A 114 -14.19 -8.27 2.73
C ASN A 114 -13.37 -7.08 3.27
N ARG A 115 -12.10 -7.06 2.93
CA ARG A 115 -11.24 -5.88 3.13
C ARG A 115 -10.76 -5.39 1.77
N LEU A 116 -11.08 -4.16 1.45
CA LEU A 116 -10.60 -3.50 0.25
C LEU A 116 -9.27 -2.80 0.58
N SER A 117 -8.21 -3.26 -0.04
CA SER A 117 -6.87 -2.70 0.13
C SER A 117 -6.64 -1.57 -0.86
N TYR A 118 -6.14 -0.45 -0.35
CA TYR A 118 -5.75 0.72 -1.12
C TYR A 118 -4.24 0.88 -1.04
N THR A 119 -3.57 0.91 -2.18
CA THR A 119 -2.16 1.29 -2.28
C THR A 119 -2.06 2.58 -3.08
N PHE A 120 -1.74 3.65 -2.40
CA PHE A 120 -1.55 4.98 -2.98
C PHE A 120 -0.07 5.18 -3.30
N ARG A 121 0.24 5.57 -4.54
CA ARG A 121 1.58 5.96 -4.97
C ARG A 121 1.49 7.31 -5.66
N GLY A 122 2.36 8.22 -5.32
CA GLY A 122 2.29 9.55 -5.91
C GLY A 122 3.43 10.47 -5.51
N GLU A 123 3.21 11.74 -5.77
CA GLU A 123 4.15 12.80 -5.47
C GLU A 123 3.50 13.93 -4.70
N VAL A 124 4.33 14.62 -3.92
CA VAL A 124 3.98 15.83 -3.17
C VAL A 124 4.53 17.03 -3.91
N GLY A 125 3.69 18.03 -4.16
CA GLY A 125 4.10 19.30 -4.75
C GLY A 125 3.03 20.37 -4.53
N ASP A 126 3.43 21.60 -4.30
CA ASP A 126 2.55 22.78 -4.20
C ASP A 126 1.38 22.63 -3.21
N GLY A 127 1.63 21.96 -2.06
CA GLY A 127 0.60 21.74 -1.05
C GLY A 127 -0.45 20.68 -1.43
N MET A 128 -0.19 19.92 -2.47
CA MET A 128 -1.03 18.82 -2.94
C MET A 128 -0.25 17.51 -3.02
N MET A 129 -0.97 16.41 -3.01
CA MET A 129 -0.46 15.09 -3.38
C MET A 129 -1.31 14.55 -4.53
N SER A 130 -0.69 13.83 -5.46
CA SER A 130 -1.42 13.15 -6.52
C SER A 130 -0.67 11.95 -7.06
N GLY A 131 -1.40 11.02 -7.66
CA GLY A 131 -0.77 9.84 -8.24
C GLY A 131 -1.73 8.76 -8.66
N THR A 132 -1.27 7.51 -8.54
CA THR A 132 -2.01 6.30 -8.89
C THR A 132 -2.47 5.56 -7.64
N LEU A 133 -3.63 4.92 -7.76
CA LEU A 133 -4.21 4.05 -6.76
C LEU A 133 -4.29 2.63 -7.33
N ASP A 134 -3.91 1.65 -6.51
CA ASP A 134 -4.05 0.23 -6.81
C ASP A 134 -4.97 -0.39 -5.76
N LEU A 135 -6.02 -1.07 -6.21
CA LEU A 135 -7.03 -1.75 -5.40
C LEU A 135 -6.91 -3.28 -5.47
N GLY A 136 -5.78 -3.79 -5.97
CA GLY A 136 -5.59 -5.21 -6.21
C GLY A 136 -6.55 -5.73 -7.30
N ASP A 137 -7.32 -6.77 -6.98
CA ASP A 137 -8.27 -7.39 -7.90
C ASP A 137 -9.43 -6.47 -8.35
N TYR A 138 -9.62 -5.34 -7.64
CA TYR A 138 -10.65 -4.34 -7.96
C TYR A 138 -10.18 -3.26 -8.94
N GLY A 139 -8.96 -3.38 -9.46
CA GLY A 139 -8.44 -2.50 -10.50
C GLY A 139 -7.58 -1.36 -9.98
N LYS A 140 -7.48 -0.32 -10.79
CA LYS A 140 -6.62 0.84 -10.54
C LYS A 140 -7.40 2.13 -10.69
N GLY A 141 -6.86 3.20 -10.11
CA GLY A 141 -7.43 4.54 -10.20
C GLY A 141 -6.36 5.62 -10.14
N ARG A 142 -6.82 6.84 -10.10
CA ARG A 142 -6.00 8.03 -9.82
C ARG A 142 -6.51 8.68 -8.54
N TRP A 143 -5.64 9.46 -7.91
CA TRP A 143 -6.04 10.22 -6.73
C TRP A 143 -5.34 11.57 -6.69
N ARG A 144 -6.02 12.51 -6.06
CA ARG A 144 -5.50 13.83 -5.72
C ARG A 144 -5.91 14.16 -4.30
N ALA A 145 -5.01 14.77 -3.56
CA ALA A 145 -5.29 15.18 -2.19
C ALA A 145 -4.87 16.65 -1.98
N ARG A 146 -5.70 17.37 -1.24
CA ARG A 146 -5.41 18.75 -0.78
C ARG A 146 -5.47 18.77 0.74
N LYS A 147 -4.50 19.45 1.34
CA LYS A 147 -4.48 19.63 2.78
C LYS A 147 -5.64 20.52 3.20
N HIS A 148 -6.37 20.11 4.22
CA HIS A 148 -7.31 21.03 4.87
C HIS A 148 -6.52 22.11 5.61
N ALA A 149 -6.95 23.34 5.44
CA ALA A 149 -6.43 24.50 6.18
C ALA A 149 -6.79 24.39 7.66
#